data_23affe03d0b49b9edb1a01d6b714a9f5
#
_entry.id   23affe03d0b49b9edb1a01d6b714a9f5
#
_cell.length_a   1.000
_cell.length_b   1.000
_cell.length_c   1.000
_cell.angle_alpha   90.00
_cell.angle_beta   90.00
_cell.angle_gamma   90.00
#
_symmetry.space_group_name_H-M   'P 1'
#
loop_
_entity.id
_entity.type
_entity.pdbx_description
1 polymer ?
#
loop_
_entity_poly.entity_id
_entity_poly.type
_entity_poly.pdbx_seq_one_letter_code
_entity_poly.pdbx_strand_id
1 'polypeptide(L)' 'MNYHEDDRAQRLLDVFPLEKGQINISYINSTEHIVAWHKHEKQTDYWICLKGSLKIGWATEEDGCEFKYLSD' A
#
# COMPACT_ATOMS: atom_id res chain seq x y z
N MET A 1 11.73 12.94 1.42
CA MET A 1 11.63 11.48 1.27
C MET A 1 12.05 10.81 2.56
N ASN A 2 11.28 9.85 3.01
CA ASN A 2 11.55 9.09 4.22
C ASN A 2 11.68 7.61 3.90
N TYR A 3 12.60 6.94 4.55
CA TYR A 3 12.78 5.51 4.42
C TYR A 3 12.34 4.80 5.70
N HIS A 4 11.58 3.73 5.53
CA HIS A 4 11.14 2.89 6.64
C HIS A 4 11.31 1.43 6.27
N GLU A 5 11.88 0.64 7.16
CA GLU A 5 12.08 -0.79 6.95
C GLU A 5 11.67 -1.58 8.19
N ASP A 6 10.96 -2.67 7.96
CA ASP A 6 10.65 -3.65 8.99
C ASP A 6 10.67 -5.06 8.39
N ASP A 7 10.23 -6.06 9.15
CA ASP A 7 10.23 -7.45 8.70
C ASP A 7 9.31 -7.72 7.51
N ARG A 8 8.36 -6.83 7.25
CA ARG A 8 7.33 -7.00 6.23
C ARG A 8 7.70 -6.35 4.92
N ALA A 9 8.35 -5.19 4.99
CA ALA A 9 8.54 -4.37 3.80
C ALA A 9 9.64 -3.34 3.98
N GLN A 10 10.16 -2.88 2.86
CA GLN A 10 10.99 -1.69 2.76
C GLN A 10 10.14 -0.63 2.06
N ARG A 11 10.08 0.57 2.62
CA ARG A 11 9.22 1.64 2.10
C ARG A 11 9.99 2.92 1.90
N LEU A 12 9.79 3.52 0.73
CA LEU A 12 10.20 4.89 0.45
C LEU A 12 8.93 5.74 0.48
N LEU A 13 8.87 6.66 1.40
CA LEU A 13 7.70 7.49 1.61
C LEU A 13 7.97 8.90 1.10
N ASP A 14 6.95 9.49 0.49
CA ASP A 14 7.01 10.86 -0.01
C ASP A 14 8.19 11.06 -0.96
N VAL A 15 8.23 10.22 -2.01
CA VAL A 15 9.38 10.19 -2.93
C VAL A 15 9.37 11.31 -3.95
N PHE A 16 8.27 12.04 -4.07
CA PHE A 16 8.13 13.12 -5.04
C PHE A 16 7.45 14.33 -4.41
N PRO A 17 7.94 15.55 -4.67
CA PRO A 17 7.35 16.75 -4.07
C PRO A 17 6.04 17.13 -4.75
N LEU A 18 4.93 16.73 -4.13
CA LEU A 18 3.58 17.07 -4.57
C LEU A 18 2.98 18.12 -3.65
N GLU A 19 2.18 19.03 -4.21
CA GLU A 19 1.44 20.00 -3.40
C GLU A 19 0.40 19.31 -2.54
N LYS A 20 -0.24 18.28 -3.08
CA LYS A 20 -1.24 17.49 -2.37
C LYS A 20 -0.98 16.03 -2.65
N GLY A 21 -1.10 15.25 -1.59
CA GLY A 21 -0.89 13.82 -1.69
C GLY A 21 0.55 13.41 -1.54
N GLN A 22 0.79 12.14 -1.72
CA GLN A 22 2.09 11.54 -1.46
C GLN A 22 2.28 10.32 -2.35
N ILE A 23 3.45 10.18 -2.91
CA ILE A 23 3.83 8.98 -3.66
C ILE A 23 4.76 8.16 -2.80
N ASN A 24 4.39 6.90 -2.58
CA ASN A 24 5.17 5.96 -1.80
C ASN A 24 5.49 4.72 -2.63
N ILE A 25 6.68 4.18 -2.44
CA ILE A 25 7.09 2.93 -3.09
C ILE A 25 7.40 1.92 -1.99
N SER A 26 6.83 0.73 -2.10
CA SER A 26 7.05 -0.33 -1.13
C SER A 26 7.55 -1.59 -1.79
N TYR A 27 8.55 -2.21 -1.21
CA TYR A 27 9.02 -3.54 -1.56
C TYR A 27 8.59 -4.49 -0.44
N ILE A 28 7.72 -5.44 -0.76
CA ILE A 28 7.19 -6.38 0.23
C ILE A 28 8.11 -7.59 0.29
N ASN A 29 8.71 -7.79 1.46
CA ASN A 29 9.73 -8.83 1.66
C ASN A 29 9.15 -10.23 1.87
N SER A 30 7.94 -10.33 2.43
CA SER A 30 7.43 -11.60 2.89
C SER A 30 5.91 -11.64 2.86
N THR A 31 5.36 -12.82 2.56
CA THR A 31 3.93 -13.08 2.66
C THR A 31 3.52 -13.62 4.02
N GLU A 32 4.47 -13.87 4.91
CA GLU A 32 4.19 -14.34 6.27
C GLU A 32 3.54 -13.27 7.13
N HIS A 33 3.82 -12.02 6.83
CA HIS A 33 3.30 -10.89 7.58
C HIS A 33 2.38 -10.05 6.69
N ILE A 34 1.22 -9.74 7.24
CA ILE A 34 0.24 -8.90 6.55
C ILE A 34 0.48 -7.45 6.95
N VAL A 35 0.61 -6.58 5.95
CA VAL A 35 0.60 -5.14 6.19
C VAL A 35 -0.85 -4.73 6.28
N ALA A 36 -1.42 -4.85 7.46
CA ALA A 36 -2.84 -4.65 7.68
C ALA A 36 -3.06 -3.49 8.63
N TRP A 37 -4.16 -3.24 8.71
CA TRP A 37 -5.33 -2.61 8.11
C TRP A 37 -5.23 -1.13 8.45
N HIS A 38 -5.22 -0.27 7.46
CA HIS A 38 -5.12 1.17 7.68
C HIS A 38 -6.45 1.81 7.31
N LYS A 39 -6.90 2.73 8.12
CA LYS A 39 -8.13 3.48 7.85
C LYS A 39 -7.77 4.89 7.38
N HIS A 40 -8.33 5.27 6.24
CA HIS A 40 -8.18 6.62 5.71
C HIS A 40 -9.57 7.22 5.52
N GLU A 41 -9.88 8.28 6.27
CA GLU A 41 -11.21 8.88 6.24
C GLU A 41 -11.43 9.85 5.09
N LYS A 42 -10.37 10.54 4.67
CA LYS A 42 -10.46 11.59 3.65
C LYS A 42 -9.42 11.45 2.55
N GLN A 43 -8.82 10.28 2.45
CA GLN A 43 -7.75 10.04 1.52
C GLN A 43 -8.16 9.00 0.49
N THR A 44 -7.83 9.26 -0.78
CA THR A 44 -8.00 8.29 -1.84
C THR A 44 -6.65 7.66 -2.16
N ASP A 45 -6.58 6.35 -2.16
CA ASP A 45 -5.37 5.62 -2.47
C ASP A 45 -5.45 5.00 -3.85
N TYR A 46 -4.39 5.17 -4.63
CA TYR A 46 -4.22 4.52 -5.92
C TYR A 46 -3.06 3.55 -5.82
N TRP A 47 -3.25 2.36 -6.36
CA TRP A 47 -2.29 1.27 -6.24
C TRP A 47 -1.87 0.76 -7.60
N ILE A 48 -0.56 0.56 -7.77
CA ILE A 48 -0.01 -0.06 -8.96
C ILE A 48 1.04 -1.07 -8.55
N CYS A 49 1.03 -2.23 -9.18
CA CYS A 49 2.05 -3.25 -8.95
C CYS A 49 3.13 -3.10 -10.01
N LEU A 50 4.33 -2.73 -9.59
CA LEU A 50 5.45 -2.50 -10.50
C LEU A 50 6.18 -3.79 -10.86
N LYS A 51 6.23 -4.74 -9.94
CA LYS A 51 6.91 -6.02 -10.17
C LYS A 51 6.30 -7.10 -9.28
N GLY A 52 6.05 -8.26 -9.85
CA GLY A 52 5.50 -9.40 -9.12
C GLY A 52 3.99 -9.38 -9.07
N SER A 53 3.44 -9.87 -7.98
CA SER A 53 2.01 -9.87 -7.75
C SER A 53 1.69 -9.58 -6.30
N LEU A 54 0.53 -9.02 -6.05
CA LEU A 54 0.14 -8.53 -4.75
C LEU A 54 -1.36 -8.68 -4.58
N LYS A 55 -1.78 -9.10 -3.38
CA LYS A 55 -3.18 -9.13 -2.99
C LYS A 55 -3.46 -7.93 -2.11
N ILE A 56 -4.42 -7.11 -2.52
CA ILE A 56 -4.84 -5.95 -1.75
C ILE A 56 -6.25 -6.18 -1.26
N GLY A 57 -6.46 -5.90 0.03
CA GLY A 57 -7.77 -5.96 0.64
C GLY A 57 -8.22 -4.60 1.13
N TRP A 58 -9.51 -4.36 1.06
CA TRP A 58 -10.11 -3.18 1.66
C TRP A 58 -11.47 -3.54 2.23
N ALA A 59 -11.94 -2.72 3.14
CA ALA A 59 -13.22 -2.91 3.77
C ALA A 59 -14.00 -1.60 3.84
N THR A 60 -15.29 -1.68 3.57
CA THR A 60 -16.21 -0.57 3.74
C THR A 60 -17.38 -1.03 4.60
N GLU A 61 -18.09 -0.08 5.19
CA GLU A 61 -19.28 -0.39 5.99
C GLU A 61 -20.40 -0.97 5.13
N GLU A 62 -20.47 -0.54 3.86
CA GLU A 62 -21.52 -0.96 2.95
C GLU A 62 -21.24 -2.30 2.29
N ASP A 63 -20.01 -2.52 1.86
CA ASP A 63 -19.65 -3.66 1.02
C ASP A 63 -18.88 -4.76 1.75
N GLY A 64 -18.50 -4.53 3.01
CA GLY A 64 -17.69 -5.48 3.77
C GLY A 64 -16.25 -5.53 3.27
N CYS A 65 -15.65 -6.71 3.32
CA CYS A 65 -14.27 -6.90 2.89
C CYS A 65 -14.19 -7.33 1.43
N GLU A 66 -13.33 -6.67 0.67
CA GLU A 66 -13.08 -7.00 -0.73
C GLU A 66 -11.58 -7.12 -0.96
N PHE A 67 -11.22 -7.92 -1.95
CA PHE A 67 -9.81 -8.18 -2.30
C PHE A 67 -9.63 -8.09 -3.81
N LYS A 68 -8.42 -7.69 -4.20
CA LYS A 68 -8.04 -7.68 -5.60
C LYS A 68 -6.58 -8.08 -5.73
N TYR A 69 -6.28 -8.90 -6.74
CA TYR A 69 -4.91 -9.25 -7.08
C TYR A 69 -4.40 -8.28 -8.13
N LEU A 70 -3.23 -7.72 -7.88
CA LEU A 70 -2.52 -6.87 -8.81
C LEU A 70 -1.26 -7.58 -9.28
N SER A 71 -0.91 -7.42 -10.54
CA SER A 71 0.34 -7.95 -11.09
C SER A 71 0.95 -6.94 -12.06
N ASP A 72 2.25 -7.10 -12.28
CA ASP A 72 2.99 -6.28 -13.25
C ASP A 72 2.62 -6.60 -14.70
#